data_a819902fb52ee0cd5dbe0ddf1cf95043
#
_entry.id   a819902fb52ee0cd5dbe0ddf1cf95043
#
_cell.length_a   1.000
_cell.length_b   1.000
_cell.length_c   1.000
_cell.angle_alpha   90.00
_cell.angle_beta   90.00
_cell.angle_gamma   90.00
#
_symmetry.space_group_name_H-M   'P 1'
#
loop_
_entity.id
_entity.type
_entity.pdbx_description
1 polymer ?
#
loop_
_entity_poly.entity_id
_entity_poly.type
_entity_poly.pdbx_seq_one_letter_code
_entity_poly.pdbx_strand_id
1 'polypeptide(L)'
;MEFQTRTFNNDIRLLHIPAGGPVAHLAVYINAGTRDEDDHQNGLAHFIEHTIFKGTRKRKAYHVLTRLESVGGELNAFTSKEETCIFASFLCEHFLRALDLVADIITQPTFPEKELKKEKDVILDEINSYKDNPSEEIYDVLEENIFQGHALGKNILGDPDDLLKFTRQDILSFIEKNYTGANMVICTSGNLDFKKISHQVEKFFEAIPADRPGRNRQAFSSYQPFNLNLSRTTYQTHCMIGNVAYDRKDPRRFSMYLLNNILGGPAMNSRLNLAVRERYGYAYTVESAFLPYTDTGIFSIYIGTDNENLNKSLALIRKELEKMRTIRLGALQLNQARKQLIGQIEIANESNLNYLMAAGKAYLHDGRLDEPDEIRRKIEAVTGDHILEVAQEIFKPEKLSMLIFQNQLT
;
A
#
# COMPACT_ATOMS: atom_id res chain seq x y z
N MET A 1 10.82 10.31 18.81
CA MET A 1 10.55 9.07 19.60
C MET A 1 11.73 8.14 19.39
N GLU A 2 12.30 7.62 20.47
CA GLU A 2 13.43 6.70 20.38
C GLU A 2 12.88 5.30 20.07
N PHE A 3 13.18 4.75 18.90
CA PHE A 3 12.81 3.38 18.54
C PHE A 3 13.94 2.41 18.91
N GLN A 4 13.59 1.15 19.16
CA GLN A 4 14.53 0.10 19.52
C GLN A 4 14.47 -1.02 18.48
N THR A 5 15.63 -1.52 18.05
CA THR A 5 15.71 -2.56 17.03
C THR A 5 16.61 -3.73 17.48
N ARG A 6 16.32 -4.90 16.94
CA ARG A 6 17.18 -6.10 17.05
C ARG A 6 17.05 -6.94 15.79
N THR A 7 18.15 -7.52 15.33
CA THR A 7 18.16 -8.59 14.34
C THR A 7 18.48 -9.90 15.03
N PHE A 8 17.71 -10.95 14.75
CA PHE A 8 17.87 -12.29 15.33
C PHE A 8 18.78 -13.15 14.45
N ASN A 9 19.19 -14.33 14.97
CA ASN A 9 20.08 -15.26 14.26
C ASN A 9 19.48 -15.81 12.95
N ASN A 10 18.16 -15.77 12.81
CA ASN A 10 17.44 -16.15 11.60
C ASN A 10 17.09 -14.95 10.72
N ASP A 11 17.80 -13.83 10.85
CA ASP A 11 17.67 -12.59 10.08
C ASP A 11 16.35 -11.83 10.24
N ILE A 12 15.40 -12.31 11.07
CA ILE A 12 14.20 -11.54 11.41
C ILE A 12 14.62 -10.25 12.11
N ARG A 13 14.05 -9.14 11.67
CA ARG A 13 14.26 -7.82 12.26
C ARG A 13 13.09 -7.46 13.17
N LEU A 14 13.40 -7.01 14.38
CA LEU A 14 12.42 -6.49 15.34
C LEU A 14 12.55 -4.96 15.40
N LEU A 15 11.42 -4.29 15.35
CA LEU A 15 11.28 -2.85 15.61
C LEU A 15 10.30 -2.64 16.75
N HIS A 16 10.68 -1.88 17.77
CA HIS A 16 9.78 -1.45 18.83
C HIS A 16 9.74 0.07 18.93
N ILE A 17 8.53 0.62 18.93
CA ILE A 17 8.24 2.03 19.08
C ILE A 17 7.55 2.22 20.44
N PRO A 18 8.25 2.70 21.48
CA PRO A 18 7.62 2.97 22.75
C PRO A 18 6.49 4.00 22.63
N ALA A 19 5.33 3.70 23.17
CA ALA A 19 4.20 4.60 23.20
C ALA A 19 3.48 4.49 24.55
N GLY A 20 2.92 5.59 25.02
CA GLY A 20 2.13 5.63 26.24
C GLY A 20 0.75 5.01 26.08
N GLY A 21 0.06 4.83 27.22
CA GLY A 21 -1.32 4.32 27.23
C GLY A 21 -1.45 2.80 27.37
N PRO A 22 -2.69 2.32 27.45
CA PRO A 22 -2.98 0.90 27.69
C PRO A 22 -2.99 0.03 26.43
N VAL A 23 -3.04 0.63 25.24
CA VAL A 23 -3.14 -0.08 23.96
C VAL A 23 -1.74 -0.33 23.40
N ALA A 24 -1.54 -1.53 22.87
CA ALA A 24 -0.37 -1.90 22.11
C ALA A 24 -0.76 -2.45 20.75
N HIS A 25 0.17 -2.37 19.81
CA HIS A 25 0.02 -2.90 18.47
C HIS A 25 1.18 -3.84 18.13
N LEU A 26 0.89 -4.85 17.34
CA LEU A 26 1.84 -5.80 16.78
C LEU A 26 1.57 -5.90 15.27
N ALA A 27 2.61 -5.79 14.46
CA ALA A 27 2.52 -6.03 13.01
C ALA A 27 3.68 -6.91 12.57
N VAL A 28 3.40 -7.90 11.74
CA VAL A 28 4.43 -8.71 11.07
C VAL A 28 4.34 -8.42 9.59
N TYR A 29 5.35 -7.74 9.09
CA TYR A 29 5.54 -7.47 7.67
C TYR A 29 6.36 -8.57 7.02
N ILE A 30 5.88 -9.03 5.89
CA ILE A 30 6.55 -10.00 5.03
C ILE A 30 6.78 -9.31 3.69
N ASN A 31 8.04 -9.22 3.26
CA ASN A 31 8.41 -8.62 1.98
C ASN A 31 8.03 -9.56 0.83
N ALA A 32 6.76 -9.91 0.70
CA ALA A 32 6.18 -10.73 -0.35
C ALA A 32 4.73 -10.29 -0.59
N GLY A 33 4.39 -10.08 -1.84
CA GLY A 33 3.07 -9.69 -2.30
C GLY A 33 2.79 -10.27 -3.69
N THR A 34 1.84 -9.70 -4.43
CA THR A 34 1.46 -10.21 -5.74
C THR A 34 2.59 -10.11 -6.77
N ARG A 35 3.55 -9.23 -6.58
CA ARG A 35 4.76 -9.12 -7.40
C ARG A 35 5.66 -10.37 -7.33
N ASP A 36 5.54 -11.17 -6.28
CA ASP A 36 6.39 -12.35 -6.01
C ASP A 36 5.73 -13.67 -6.44
N GLU A 37 4.55 -13.60 -7.03
CA GLU A 37 3.81 -14.73 -7.60
C GLU A 37 4.44 -15.21 -8.90
N ASP A 38 4.51 -16.51 -9.07
CA ASP A 38 4.93 -17.11 -10.33
C ASP A 38 3.85 -16.92 -11.42
N ASP A 39 4.17 -17.25 -12.67
CA ASP A 39 3.19 -17.24 -13.75
C ASP A 39 2.04 -18.21 -13.43
N HIS A 40 0.81 -17.83 -13.77
CA HIS A 40 -0.42 -18.58 -13.45
C HIS A 40 -0.74 -18.72 -11.96
N GLN A 41 -0.18 -17.84 -11.12
CA GLN A 41 -0.48 -17.76 -9.69
C GLN A 41 -1.04 -16.39 -9.31
N ASN A 42 -1.66 -15.66 -10.25
CA ASN A 42 -2.17 -14.32 -9.99
C ASN A 42 -3.28 -14.34 -8.93
N GLY A 43 -3.02 -13.68 -7.78
CA GLY A 43 -3.91 -13.63 -6.61
C GLY A 43 -3.57 -14.63 -5.52
N LEU A 44 -2.48 -15.40 -5.63
CA LEU A 44 -2.12 -16.38 -4.62
C LEU A 44 -1.74 -15.74 -3.28
N ALA A 45 -1.06 -14.60 -3.29
CA ALA A 45 -0.70 -13.88 -2.07
C ALA A 45 -1.95 -13.38 -1.31
N HIS A 46 -2.94 -12.87 -2.04
CA HIS A 46 -4.24 -12.48 -1.48
C HIS A 46 -5.03 -13.70 -0.98
N PHE A 47 -5.02 -14.80 -1.73
CA PHE A 47 -5.63 -16.05 -1.29
C PHE A 47 -5.01 -16.60 0.01
N ILE A 48 -3.70 -16.44 0.20
CA ILE A 48 -3.01 -16.79 1.45
C ILE A 48 -3.52 -15.91 2.59
N GLU A 49 -3.66 -14.61 2.39
CA GLU A 49 -4.21 -13.69 3.38
C GLU A 49 -5.58 -14.14 3.88
N HIS A 50 -6.53 -14.46 2.99
CA HIS A 50 -7.86 -14.95 3.35
C HIS A 50 -7.82 -16.29 4.09
N THR A 51 -6.92 -17.16 3.72
CA THR A 51 -6.89 -18.55 4.21
C THR A 51 -5.99 -18.78 5.42
N ILE A 52 -5.06 -17.84 5.71
CA ILE A 52 -4.10 -18.00 6.81
C ILE A 52 -4.79 -18.05 8.20
N PHE A 53 -5.98 -17.47 8.33
CA PHE A 53 -6.78 -17.45 9.56
C PHE A 53 -7.65 -18.71 9.73
N LYS A 54 -7.69 -19.63 8.76
CA LYS A 54 -8.62 -20.77 8.73
C LYS A 54 -8.15 -21.99 9.54
N GLY A 55 -7.08 -21.83 10.30
CA GLY A 55 -6.61 -22.79 11.28
C GLY A 55 -5.13 -23.02 11.24
N THR A 56 -4.62 -23.45 12.39
CA THR A 56 -3.21 -23.79 12.63
C THR A 56 -3.12 -25.22 13.18
N ARG A 57 -1.91 -25.72 13.37
CA ARG A 57 -1.71 -27.02 14.06
C ARG A 57 -2.26 -27.04 15.48
N LYS A 58 -2.32 -25.87 16.16
CA LYS A 58 -2.79 -25.73 17.54
C LYS A 58 -4.24 -25.28 17.64
N ARG A 59 -4.78 -24.56 16.63
CA ARG A 59 -6.05 -23.85 16.71
C ARG A 59 -6.93 -24.11 15.49
N LYS A 60 -8.20 -24.39 15.72
CA LYS A 60 -9.23 -24.36 14.66
C LYS A 60 -9.53 -22.89 14.29
N ALA A 61 -10.11 -22.63 13.11
CA ALA A 61 -10.45 -21.30 12.63
C ALA A 61 -11.20 -20.45 13.69
N TYR A 62 -12.23 -21.02 14.33
CA TYR A 62 -12.97 -20.34 15.40
C TYR A 62 -12.06 -19.84 16.55
N HIS A 63 -11.07 -20.64 16.96
CA HIS A 63 -10.15 -20.27 18.04
C HIS A 63 -9.14 -19.21 17.58
N VAL A 64 -8.80 -19.17 16.29
CA VAL A 64 -7.95 -18.11 15.72
C VAL A 64 -8.69 -16.79 15.79
N LEU A 65 -9.92 -16.74 15.27
CA LEU A 65 -10.75 -15.53 15.22
C LEU A 65 -11.07 -14.99 16.62
N THR A 66 -11.52 -15.86 17.53
CA THR A 66 -11.98 -15.41 18.87
C THR A 66 -10.86 -15.13 19.86
N ARG A 67 -9.60 -15.52 19.55
CA ARG A 67 -8.50 -15.46 20.54
C ARG A 67 -8.22 -14.06 21.06
N LEU A 68 -8.23 -13.04 20.21
CA LEU A 68 -8.05 -11.64 20.60
C LEU A 68 -9.39 -10.93 20.80
N GLU A 69 -10.39 -11.19 19.97
CA GLU A 69 -11.70 -10.55 20.08
C GLU A 69 -12.35 -10.77 21.46
N SER A 70 -12.18 -11.96 22.05
CA SER A 70 -12.71 -12.28 23.39
C SER A 70 -12.15 -11.42 24.53
N VAL A 71 -11.10 -10.64 24.26
CA VAL A 71 -10.48 -9.69 25.20
C VAL A 71 -10.46 -8.26 24.65
N GLY A 72 -11.31 -7.98 23.63
CA GLY A 72 -11.44 -6.67 23.01
C GLY A 72 -10.28 -6.27 22.10
N GLY A 73 -9.46 -7.23 21.67
CA GLY A 73 -8.40 -6.98 20.67
C GLY A 73 -8.91 -7.26 19.26
N GLU A 74 -8.20 -6.73 18.27
CA GLU A 74 -8.48 -6.86 16.85
C GLU A 74 -7.31 -7.56 16.16
N LEU A 75 -7.59 -8.40 15.16
CA LEU A 75 -6.62 -9.05 14.30
C LEU A 75 -7.03 -8.82 12.84
N ASN A 76 -6.09 -8.38 12.02
CA ASN A 76 -6.34 -8.11 10.60
C ASN A 76 -5.11 -8.39 9.75
N ALA A 77 -5.26 -8.40 8.43
CA ALA A 77 -4.17 -8.51 7.48
C ALA A 77 -4.46 -7.69 6.23
N PHE A 78 -3.44 -7.44 5.43
CA PHE A 78 -3.58 -6.94 4.06
C PHE A 78 -2.43 -7.44 3.19
N THR A 79 -2.72 -7.52 1.91
CA THR A 79 -1.75 -7.84 0.84
C THR A 79 -1.64 -6.65 -0.11
N SER A 80 -0.40 -6.32 -0.49
CA SER A 80 -0.11 -5.34 -1.52
C SER A 80 0.72 -5.97 -2.65
N LYS A 81 1.19 -5.15 -3.57
CA LYS A 81 2.08 -5.63 -4.65
C LYS A 81 3.38 -6.20 -4.10
N GLU A 82 3.95 -5.63 -3.05
CA GLU A 82 5.31 -5.94 -2.59
C GLU A 82 5.40 -6.48 -1.16
N GLU A 83 4.35 -6.34 -0.36
CA GLU A 83 4.33 -6.84 1.02
C GLU A 83 2.97 -7.41 1.42
N THR A 84 3.01 -8.35 2.35
CA THR A 84 1.87 -8.83 3.15
C THR A 84 2.10 -8.43 4.60
N CYS A 85 1.06 -7.98 5.28
CA CYS A 85 1.13 -7.60 6.69
C CYS A 85 0.02 -8.27 7.49
N ILE A 86 0.36 -8.88 8.62
CA ILE A 86 -0.59 -9.37 9.62
C ILE A 86 -0.40 -8.51 10.86
N PHE A 87 -1.46 -7.88 11.34
CA PHE A 87 -1.37 -6.95 12.46
C PHE A 87 -2.51 -7.11 13.47
N ALA A 88 -2.25 -6.68 14.69
CA ALA A 88 -3.20 -6.75 15.80
C ALA A 88 -3.11 -5.52 16.70
N SER A 89 -4.25 -5.13 17.26
CA SER A 89 -4.38 -4.10 18.30
C SER A 89 -4.99 -4.73 19.56
N PHE A 90 -4.43 -4.45 20.73
CA PHE A 90 -4.83 -5.09 21.98
C PHE A 90 -4.37 -4.29 23.20
N LEU A 91 -4.90 -4.60 24.39
CA LEU A 91 -4.37 -4.04 25.63
C LEU A 91 -2.99 -4.64 25.95
N CYS A 92 -2.06 -3.82 26.45
CA CYS A 92 -0.67 -4.21 26.74
C CYS A 92 -0.54 -5.52 27.53
N GLU A 93 -1.46 -5.78 28.46
CA GLU A 93 -1.50 -7.04 29.25
C GLU A 93 -1.72 -8.29 28.40
N HIS A 94 -2.29 -8.15 27.20
CA HIS A 94 -2.57 -9.23 26.26
C HIS A 94 -1.47 -9.44 25.21
N PHE A 95 -0.31 -8.77 25.33
CA PHE A 95 0.80 -8.87 24.38
C PHE A 95 1.21 -10.32 24.06
N LEU A 96 1.42 -11.15 25.09
CA LEU A 96 1.81 -12.55 24.88
C LEU A 96 0.72 -13.37 24.16
N ARG A 97 -0.56 -13.04 24.39
CA ARG A 97 -1.69 -13.68 23.71
C ARG A 97 -1.71 -13.31 22.23
N ALA A 98 -1.47 -12.05 21.91
CA ALA A 98 -1.39 -11.55 20.52
C ALA A 98 -0.19 -12.14 19.80
N LEU A 99 0.99 -12.10 20.41
CA LEU A 99 2.23 -12.64 19.84
C LEU A 99 2.14 -14.14 19.57
N ASP A 100 1.64 -14.94 20.54
CA ASP A 100 1.43 -16.39 20.37
C ASP A 100 0.43 -16.70 19.25
N LEU A 101 -0.62 -15.89 19.08
CA LEU A 101 -1.59 -16.06 18.00
C LEU A 101 -0.97 -15.74 16.64
N VAL A 102 -0.36 -14.58 16.49
CA VAL A 102 0.22 -14.13 15.20
C VAL A 102 1.37 -15.05 14.79
N ALA A 103 2.22 -15.45 15.73
CA ALA A 103 3.29 -16.41 15.46
C ALA A 103 2.73 -17.77 15.01
N ASP A 104 1.70 -18.30 15.66
CA ASP A 104 1.09 -19.58 15.30
C ASP A 104 0.44 -19.54 13.89
N ILE A 105 -0.22 -18.44 13.55
CA ILE A 105 -0.79 -18.21 12.22
C ILE A 105 0.31 -18.23 11.14
N ILE A 106 1.43 -17.58 11.38
CA ILE A 106 2.52 -17.44 10.40
C ILE A 106 3.35 -18.72 10.30
N THR A 107 3.65 -19.36 11.45
CA THR A 107 4.62 -20.45 11.48
C THR A 107 3.99 -21.85 11.31
N GLN A 108 2.69 -22.00 11.60
CA GLN A 108 2.04 -23.31 11.64
C GLN A 108 0.63 -23.33 11.01
N PRO A 109 0.35 -22.60 9.91
CA PRO A 109 -0.95 -22.65 9.27
C PRO A 109 -1.19 -24.03 8.65
N THR A 110 -2.44 -24.47 8.60
CA THR A 110 -2.81 -25.82 8.09
C THR A 110 -3.51 -25.80 6.74
N PHE A 111 -4.15 -24.70 6.36
CA PHE A 111 -4.87 -24.55 5.10
C PHE A 111 -5.80 -25.74 4.79
N PRO A 112 -6.87 -25.96 5.58
CA PRO A 112 -7.76 -27.11 5.38
C PRO A 112 -8.49 -27.01 4.04
N GLU A 113 -8.49 -28.08 3.23
CA GLU A 113 -9.12 -28.13 1.90
C GLU A 113 -10.56 -27.62 1.88
N LYS A 114 -11.35 -27.95 2.91
CA LYS A 114 -12.73 -27.48 3.05
C LYS A 114 -12.82 -25.96 3.15
N GLU A 115 -11.90 -25.34 3.86
CA GLU A 115 -11.87 -23.87 4.02
C GLU A 115 -11.32 -23.20 2.76
N LEU A 116 -10.31 -23.79 2.11
CA LEU A 116 -9.81 -23.30 0.83
C LEU A 116 -10.92 -23.21 -0.23
N LYS A 117 -11.75 -24.28 -0.32
CA LYS A 117 -12.88 -24.28 -1.25
C LYS A 117 -13.88 -23.17 -0.99
N LYS A 118 -14.21 -22.91 0.28
CA LYS A 118 -15.14 -21.82 0.64
C LYS A 118 -14.56 -20.44 0.33
N GLU A 119 -13.27 -20.23 0.63
CA GLU A 119 -12.65 -18.93 0.40
C GLU A 119 -12.51 -18.58 -1.08
N LYS A 120 -12.39 -19.58 -1.98
CA LYS A 120 -12.46 -19.32 -3.42
C LYS A 120 -13.77 -18.65 -3.81
N ASP A 121 -14.89 -19.14 -3.29
CA ASP A 121 -16.21 -18.55 -3.57
C ASP A 121 -16.29 -17.12 -3.01
N VAL A 122 -15.76 -16.87 -1.79
CA VAL A 122 -15.72 -15.54 -1.18
C VAL A 122 -14.90 -14.55 -2.01
N ILE A 123 -13.72 -14.96 -2.47
CA ILE A 123 -12.85 -14.09 -3.29
C ILE A 123 -13.45 -13.84 -4.68
N LEU A 124 -14.13 -14.84 -5.29
CA LEU A 124 -14.87 -14.61 -6.53
C LEU A 124 -15.97 -13.57 -6.36
N ASP A 125 -16.69 -13.59 -5.24
CA ASP A 125 -17.69 -12.57 -4.91
C ASP A 125 -17.03 -11.20 -4.70
N GLU A 126 -15.87 -11.15 -4.07
CA GLU A 126 -15.10 -9.91 -3.90
C GLU A 126 -14.64 -9.34 -5.24
N ILE A 127 -14.05 -10.16 -6.12
CA ILE A 127 -13.66 -9.76 -7.50
C ILE A 127 -14.86 -9.19 -8.26
N ASN A 128 -16.03 -9.81 -8.15
CA ASN A 128 -17.25 -9.33 -8.80
C ASN A 128 -17.71 -7.99 -8.19
N SER A 129 -17.65 -7.85 -6.87
CA SER A 129 -17.99 -6.61 -6.17
C SER A 129 -17.11 -5.44 -6.59
N TYR A 130 -15.81 -5.68 -6.82
CA TYR A 130 -14.88 -4.66 -7.35
C TYR A 130 -15.23 -4.26 -8.78
N LYS A 131 -15.60 -5.21 -9.64
CA LYS A 131 -16.07 -4.92 -11.02
C LYS A 131 -17.37 -4.11 -11.04
N ASP A 132 -18.21 -4.28 -10.02
CA ASP A 132 -19.42 -3.50 -9.85
C ASP A 132 -19.17 -2.08 -9.30
N ASN A 133 -17.92 -1.77 -8.91
CA ASN A 133 -17.49 -0.46 -8.43
C ASN A 133 -16.43 0.17 -9.37
N PRO A 134 -16.84 0.82 -10.47
CA PRO A 134 -15.92 1.39 -11.44
C PRO A 134 -14.96 2.43 -10.87
N SER A 135 -15.31 3.08 -9.76
CA SER A 135 -14.44 4.07 -9.09
C SER A 135 -13.24 3.42 -8.38
N GLU A 136 -13.30 2.14 -8.05
CA GLU A 136 -12.20 1.35 -7.51
C GLU A 136 -11.50 0.55 -8.61
N GLU A 137 -12.26 -0.15 -9.47
CA GLU A 137 -11.72 -0.93 -10.60
C GLU A 137 -10.74 -0.13 -11.47
N ILE A 138 -11.01 1.15 -11.67
CA ILE A 138 -10.21 1.99 -12.58
C ILE A 138 -8.75 2.16 -12.14
N TYR A 139 -8.47 2.10 -10.82
CA TYR A 139 -7.09 2.17 -10.30
C TYR A 139 -6.30 0.92 -10.68
N ASP A 140 -6.90 -0.26 -10.50
CA ASP A 140 -6.27 -1.54 -10.85
C ASP A 140 -6.01 -1.63 -12.36
N VAL A 141 -7.00 -1.24 -13.19
CA VAL A 141 -6.85 -1.25 -14.65
C VAL A 141 -5.80 -0.23 -15.12
N LEU A 142 -5.65 0.91 -14.44
CA LEU A 142 -4.56 1.85 -14.74
C LEU A 142 -3.20 1.21 -14.44
N GLU A 143 -3.02 0.61 -13.26
CA GLU A 143 -1.76 -0.04 -12.86
C GLU A 143 -1.40 -1.20 -13.79
N GLU A 144 -2.36 -2.05 -14.14
CA GLU A 144 -2.19 -3.15 -15.08
C GLU A 144 -1.63 -2.67 -16.43
N ASN A 145 -2.16 -1.57 -16.95
CA ASN A 145 -1.73 -1.03 -18.24
C ASN A 145 -0.42 -0.22 -18.15
N ILE A 146 -0.14 0.48 -17.04
CA ILE A 146 1.15 1.15 -16.83
C ILE A 146 2.28 0.13 -16.71
N PHE A 147 2.03 -0.97 -15.98
CA PHE A 147 2.99 -2.04 -15.75
C PHE A 147 2.74 -3.28 -16.63
N GLN A 148 2.21 -3.07 -17.84
CA GLN A 148 1.86 -4.16 -18.74
C GLN A 148 3.03 -5.13 -18.97
N GLY A 149 2.75 -6.43 -18.79
CA GLY A 149 3.75 -7.49 -18.93
C GLY A 149 4.77 -7.59 -17.79
N HIS A 150 4.59 -6.82 -16.73
CA HIS A 150 5.43 -6.86 -15.54
C HIS A 150 4.63 -7.31 -14.30
N ALA A 151 5.29 -7.92 -13.32
CA ALA A 151 4.63 -8.45 -12.12
C ALA A 151 3.89 -7.38 -11.27
N LEU A 152 4.29 -6.12 -11.35
CA LEU A 152 3.55 -5.00 -10.71
C LEU A 152 2.17 -4.76 -11.35
N GLY A 153 1.94 -5.16 -12.61
CA GLY A 153 0.66 -5.03 -13.28
C GLY A 153 -0.36 -6.10 -12.87
N LYS A 154 0.04 -7.18 -12.19
CA LYS A 154 -0.90 -8.20 -11.71
C LYS A 154 -1.90 -7.60 -10.72
N ASN A 155 -3.19 -7.92 -10.86
CA ASN A 155 -4.22 -7.49 -9.91
C ASN A 155 -4.01 -8.17 -8.55
N ILE A 156 -4.20 -7.44 -7.44
CA ILE A 156 -4.04 -8.00 -6.09
C ILE A 156 -5.11 -9.06 -5.80
N LEU A 157 -6.34 -8.83 -6.23
CA LEU A 157 -7.44 -9.80 -6.07
C LEU A 157 -7.22 -11.07 -6.88
N GLY A 158 -6.40 -10.99 -7.93
CA GLY A 158 -6.03 -12.12 -8.77
C GLY A 158 -6.93 -12.32 -9.99
N ASP A 159 -6.65 -13.42 -10.69
CA ASP A 159 -7.42 -13.90 -11.83
C ASP A 159 -8.36 -15.03 -11.41
N PRO A 160 -9.66 -14.99 -11.77
CA PRO A 160 -10.62 -16.05 -11.41
C PRO A 160 -10.22 -17.44 -11.87
N ASP A 161 -9.63 -17.57 -13.06
CA ASP A 161 -9.23 -18.86 -13.62
C ASP A 161 -8.01 -19.44 -12.89
N ASP A 162 -7.11 -18.61 -12.44
CA ASP A 162 -5.97 -19.01 -11.60
C ASP A 162 -6.43 -19.35 -10.18
N LEU A 163 -7.28 -18.53 -9.57
CA LEU A 163 -7.85 -18.75 -8.23
C LEU A 163 -8.50 -20.13 -8.12
N LEU A 164 -9.29 -20.53 -9.13
CA LEU A 164 -9.98 -21.83 -9.13
C LEU A 164 -9.00 -23.02 -9.13
N LYS A 165 -7.80 -22.86 -9.68
CA LYS A 165 -6.76 -23.90 -9.75
C LYS A 165 -5.90 -24.00 -8.50
N PHE A 166 -5.83 -22.97 -7.66
CA PHE A 166 -4.94 -22.98 -6.49
C PHE A 166 -5.18 -24.18 -5.59
N THR A 167 -4.09 -24.79 -5.22
CA THR A 167 -4.04 -25.93 -4.30
C THR A 167 -3.37 -25.55 -3.00
N ARG A 168 -3.54 -26.38 -1.98
CA ARG A 168 -2.79 -26.26 -0.73
C ARG A 168 -1.27 -26.27 -0.97
N GLN A 169 -0.81 -27.03 -1.98
CA GLN A 169 0.62 -27.12 -2.28
C GLN A 169 1.17 -25.81 -2.84
N ASP A 170 0.40 -25.08 -3.66
CA ASP A 170 0.81 -23.77 -4.18
C ASP A 170 1.01 -22.77 -3.03
N ILE A 171 0.07 -22.74 -2.07
CA ILE A 171 0.18 -21.94 -0.86
C ILE A 171 1.45 -22.26 -0.08
N LEU A 172 1.68 -23.54 0.19
CA LEU A 172 2.85 -23.97 0.97
C LEU A 172 4.16 -23.65 0.25
N SER A 173 4.22 -23.81 -1.06
CA SER A 173 5.38 -23.47 -1.89
C SER A 173 5.66 -21.97 -1.87
N PHE A 174 4.63 -21.13 -1.96
CA PHE A 174 4.77 -19.68 -1.88
C PHE A 174 5.29 -19.24 -0.49
N ILE A 175 4.71 -19.79 0.58
CA ILE A 175 5.15 -19.51 1.95
C ILE A 175 6.60 -19.98 2.15
N GLU A 176 6.93 -21.19 1.73
CA GLU A 176 8.28 -21.73 1.85
C GLU A 176 9.33 -20.89 1.14
N LYS A 177 9.00 -20.33 -0.03
CA LYS A 177 9.87 -19.48 -0.84
C LYS A 177 10.04 -18.09 -0.23
N ASN A 178 8.97 -17.50 0.31
CA ASN A 178 8.90 -16.06 0.61
C ASN A 178 8.89 -15.72 2.11
N TYR A 179 8.37 -16.60 3.00
CA TYR A 179 8.23 -16.30 4.42
C TYR A 179 9.50 -16.72 5.17
N THR A 180 10.58 -16.00 4.91
CA THR A 180 11.91 -16.21 5.50
C THR A 180 12.27 -15.06 6.42
N GLY A 181 13.22 -15.27 7.33
CA GLY A 181 13.60 -14.26 8.30
C GLY A 181 14.13 -12.98 7.68
N ALA A 182 14.95 -13.07 6.63
CA ALA A 182 15.47 -11.92 5.89
C ALA A 182 14.33 -11.06 5.25
N ASN A 183 13.19 -11.68 4.96
CA ASN A 183 12.01 -11.04 4.41
C ASN A 183 11.02 -10.55 5.47
N MET A 184 11.30 -10.73 6.78
CA MET A 184 10.36 -10.38 7.85
C MET A 184 10.85 -9.23 8.71
N VAL A 185 9.89 -8.37 9.06
CA VAL A 185 10.02 -7.36 10.11
C VAL A 185 8.85 -7.52 11.07
N ILE A 186 9.17 -7.72 12.35
CA ILE A 186 8.18 -7.72 13.42
C ILE A 186 8.21 -6.35 14.07
N CYS A 187 7.08 -5.67 14.08
CA CYS A 187 6.93 -4.33 14.62
C CYS A 187 6.00 -4.34 15.82
N THR A 188 6.36 -3.62 16.87
CA THR A 188 5.51 -3.44 18.05
C THR A 188 5.46 -1.97 18.44
N SER A 189 4.30 -1.51 18.93
CA SER A 189 4.16 -0.21 19.56
C SER A 189 3.35 -0.32 20.84
N GLY A 190 3.69 0.47 21.85
CA GLY A 190 2.99 0.50 23.15
C GLY A 190 3.92 0.57 24.35
N ASN A 191 3.31 0.57 25.55
CA ASN A 191 4.05 0.54 26.82
C ASN A 191 4.47 -0.91 27.16
N LEU A 192 5.48 -1.40 26.44
CA LEU A 192 5.99 -2.76 26.53
C LEU A 192 7.49 -2.76 26.80
N ASP A 193 7.98 -3.74 27.55
CA ASP A 193 9.41 -3.92 27.82
C ASP A 193 10.12 -4.57 26.63
N PHE A 194 11.08 -3.88 26.03
CA PHE A 194 11.79 -4.34 24.84
C PHE A 194 12.55 -5.65 25.04
N LYS A 195 13.13 -5.88 26.22
CA LYS A 195 13.86 -7.13 26.51
C LYS A 195 12.89 -8.31 26.52
N LYS A 196 11.72 -8.11 27.13
CA LYS A 196 10.65 -9.15 27.15
C LYS A 196 10.11 -9.40 25.74
N ILE A 197 9.81 -8.33 24.97
CA ILE A 197 9.39 -8.48 23.57
C ILE A 197 10.42 -9.29 22.81
N SER A 198 11.67 -8.86 22.85
CA SER A 198 12.78 -9.46 22.10
C SER A 198 12.95 -10.95 22.40
N HIS A 199 12.93 -11.33 23.69
CA HIS A 199 13.02 -12.72 24.11
C HIS A 199 11.83 -13.56 23.62
N GLN A 200 10.62 -13.03 23.68
CA GLN A 200 9.43 -13.78 23.25
C GLN A 200 9.36 -13.90 21.72
N VAL A 201 9.69 -12.85 20.98
CA VAL A 201 9.76 -12.89 19.51
C VAL A 201 10.77 -13.95 19.07
N GLU A 202 11.98 -13.95 19.62
CA GLU A 202 13.01 -14.95 19.33
C GLU A 202 12.47 -16.38 19.50
N LYS A 203 11.81 -16.65 20.63
CA LYS A 203 11.24 -17.96 20.96
C LYS A 203 10.12 -18.40 20.01
N PHE A 204 9.20 -17.48 19.67
CA PHE A 204 8.02 -17.82 18.87
C PHE A 204 8.32 -17.95 17.36
N PHE A 205 9.36 -17.26 16.89
CA PHE A 205 9.73 -17.24 15.47
C PHE A 205 11.05 -18.00 15.16
N GLU A 206 11.58 -18.73 16.12
CA GLU A 206 12.84 -19.51 15.98
C GLU A 206 12.80 -20.48 14.78
N ALA A 207 11.63 -21.06 14.49
CA ALA A 207 11.45 -22.05 13.43
C ALA A 207 11.47 -21.44 12.01
N ILE A 208 11.39 -20.12 11.86
CA ILE A 208 11.46 -19.46 10.55
C ILE A 208 12.91 -19.55 10.03
N PRO A 209 13.13 -20.07 8.80
CA PRO A 209 14.47 -20.12 8.22
C PRO A 209 15.00 -18.71 7.93
N ALA A 210 16.32 -18.51 8.02
CA ALA A 210 16.95 -17.20 7.83
C ALA A 210 16.70 -16.64 6.43
N ASP A 211 17.16 -17.33 5.41
CA ASP A 211 16.95 -16.98 4.01
C ASP A 211 16.91 -18.22 3.12
N ARG A 212 16.30 -18.08 1.94
CA ARG A 212 16.35 -19.09 0.89
C ARG A 212 16.68 -18.41 -0.44
N PRO A 213 17.73 -18.89 -1.16
CA PRO A 213 18.03 -18.34 -2.48
C PRO A 213 16.88 -18.60 -3.45
N GLY A 214 16.61 -17.64 -4.33
CA GLY A 214 15.66 -17.85 -5.44
C GLY A 214 14.65 -16.73 -5.65
N ARG A 215 14.63 -15.70 -4.81
CA ARG A 215 13.79 -14.52 -5.04
C ARG A 215 14.50 -13.55 -5.97
N ASN A 216 13.91 -13.28 -7.12
CA ASN A 216 14.41 -12.30 -8.07
C ASN A 216 13.25 -11.44 -8.60
N ARG A 217 13.05 -10.26 -8.00
CA ARG A 217 12.17 -9.23 -8.56
C ARG A 217 12.87 -8.60 -9.73
N GLN A 218 12.32 -8.74 -10.93
CA GLN A 218 12.79 -8.00 -12.09
C GLN A 218 12.46 -6.51 -11.91
N ALA A 219 13.40 -5.64 -12.29
CA ALA A 219 13.17 -4.20 -12.27
C ALA A 219 12.24 -3.79 -13.42
N PHE A 220 11.32 -2.88 -13.16
CA PHE A 220 10.49 -2.32 -14.22
C PHE A 220 11.31 -1.37 -15.08
N SER A 221 11.31 -1.57 -16.41
CA SER A 221 12.17 -0.83 -17.32
C SER A 221 11.47 -0.26 -18.56
N SER A 222 10.24 -0.68 -18.87
CA SER A 222 9.58 -0.24 -20.11
C SER A 222 8.18 0.26 -19.83
N TYR A 223 7.99 1.56 -20.00
CA TYR A 223 6.68 2.21 -19.95
C TYR A 223 6.32 2.77 -21.32
N GLN A 224 5.12 2.47 -21.77
CA GLN A 224 4.54 3.03 -23.00
C GLN A 224 3.25 3.77 -22.64
N PRO A 225 3.16 5.07 -22.89
CA PRO A 225 1.92 5.82 -22.67
C PRO A 225 0.78 5.30 -23.55
N PHE A 226 -0.43 5.27 -22.99
CA PHE A 226 -1.62 4.79 -23.68
C PHE A 226 -2.80 5.73 -23.50
N ASN A 227 -3.78 5.61 -24.40
CA ASN A 227 -5.10 6.21 -24.24
C ASN A 227 -6.14 5.11 -24.44
N LEU A 228 -6.84 4.76 -23.38
CA LEU A 228 -7.81 3.66 -23.37
C LEU A 228 -9.17 4.19 -22.94
N ASN A 229 -10.21 3.84 -23.71
CA ASN A 229 -11.59 4.16 -23.39
C ASN A 229 -12.39 2.86 -23.33
N LEU A 230 -12.89 2.53 -22.15
CA LEU A 230 -13.65 1.32 -21.87
C LEU A 230 -15.08 1.71 -21.48
N SER A 231 -16.04 1.00 -22.05
CA SER A 231 -17.44 1.16 -21.66
C SER A 231 -17.75 0.42 -20.36
N ARG A 232 -18.44 1.08 -19.44
CA ARG A 232 -18.88 0.50 -18.16
C ARG A 232 -20.32 0.92 -17.87
N THR A 233 -21.04 0.05 -17.17
CA THR A 233 -22.36 0.38 -16.63
C THR A 233 -22.19 1.17 -15.34
N THR A 234 -22.22 2.49 -15.42
CA THR A 234 -22.02 3.39 -14.29
C THR A 234 -22.78 4.68 -14.51
N TYR A 235 -23.12 5.41 -13.44
CA TYR A 235 -23.77 6.73 -13.55
C TYR A 235 -22.79 7.84 -13.95
N GLN A 236 -21.56 7.76 -13.47
CA GLN A 236 -20.53 8.74 -13.75
C GLN A 236 -19.53 8.19 -14.76
N THR A 237 -18.89 9.09 -15.48
CA THR A 237 -17.66 8.78 -16.19
C THR A 237 -16.49 8.90 -15.22
N HIS A 238 -15.67 7.87 -15.16
CA HIS A 238 -14.44 7.86 -14.38
C HIS A 238 -13.25 8.01 -15.33
N CYS A 239 -12.31 8.85 -14.98
CA CYS A 239 -11.10 9.02 -15.78
C CYS A 239 -9.87 9.02 -14.88
N MET A 240 -8.84 8.31 -15.31
CA MET A 240 -7.51 8.34 -14.70
C MET A 240 -6.49 8.90 -15.70
N ILE A 241 -5.60 9.75 -15.20
CA ILE A 241 -4.39 10.17 -15.90
C ILE A 241 -3.22 9.66 -15.09
N GLY A 242 -2.27 8.94 -15.71
CA GLY A 242 -1.16 8.33 -14.99
C GLY A 242 0.17 8.39 -15.72
N ASN A 243 1.24 8.24 -14.96
CA ASN A 243 2.61 8.10 -15.45
C ASN A 243 3.43 7.29 -14.46
N VAL A 244 4.51 6.70 -14.90
CA VAL A 244 5.55 6.20 -14.01
C VAL A 244 6.19 7.37 -13.24
N ALA A 245 6.61 7.09 -12.02
CA ALA A 245 7.21 8.07 -11.14
C ALA A 245 8.42 7.48 -10.39
N TYR A 246 8.93 8.20 -9.40
CA TYR A 246 10.13 7.82 -8.66
C TYR A 246 9.92 6.63 -7.74
N ASP A 247 10.95 5.83 -7.60
CA ASP A 247 11.00 4.74 -6.64
C ASP A 247 11.22 5.24 -5.19
N ARG A 248 11.15 4.30 -4.25
CA ARG A 248 11.32 4.58 -2.81
C ARG A 248 12.70 5.13 -2.43
N LYS A 249 13.74 4.85 -3.20
CA LYS A 249 15.13 5.26 -2.91
C LYS A 249 15.50 6.59 -3.56
N ASP A 250 14.75 7.02 -4.58
CA ASP A 250 15.01 8.29 -5.28
C ASP A 250 14.80 9.47 -4.32
N PRO A 251 15.80 10.34 -4.10
CA PRO A 251 15.65 11.50 -3.21
C PRO A 251 14.59 12.49 -3.67
N ARG A 252 14.28 12.54 -4.98
CA ARG A 252 13.24 13.40 -5.56
C ARG A 252 11.83 13.00 -5.13
N ARG A 253 11.66 11.83 -4.51
CA ARG A 253 10.35 11.41 -3.97
C ARG A 253 9.74 12.42 -3.00
N PHE A 254 10.56 13.13 -2.21
CA PHE A 254 10.05 14.17 -1.29
C PHE A 254 9.49 15.38 -2.03
N SER A 255 10.12 15.76 -3.14
CA SER A 255 9.58 16.77 -4.05
C SER A 255 8.29 16.30 -4.72
N MET A 256 8.22 15.01 -5.08
CA MET A 256 7.02 14.41 -5.66
C MET A 256 5.87 14.31 -4.65
N TYR A 257 6.12 13.95 -3.38
CA TYR A 257 5.11 13.98 -2.32
C TYR A 257 4.54 15.40 -2.15
N LEU A 258 5.43 16.41 -2.09
CA LEU A 258 4.99 17.80 -1.93
C LEU A 258 4.23 18.30 -3.16
N LEU A 259 4.70 17.99 -4.38
CA LEU A 259 4.03 18.29 -5.64
C LEU A 259 2.63 17.66 -5.71
N ASN A 260 2.52 16.38 -5.38
CA ASN A 260 1.25 15.65 -5.34
C ASN A 260 0.28 16.28 -4.33
N ASN A 261 0.77 16.60 -3.13
CA ASN A 261 -0.06 17.23 -2.09
C ASN A 261 -0.62 18.61 -2.51
N ILE A 262 0.18 19.40 -3.21
CA ILE A 262 -0.24 20.69 -3.78
C ILE A 262 -1.26 20.49 -4.90
N LEU A 263 -1.06 19.50 -5.75
CA LEU A 263 -1.86 19.30 -6.95
C LEU A 263 -3.26 18.77 -6.62
N GLY A 264 -3.35 17.61 -6.00
CA GLY A 264 -4.60 16.90 -5.74
C GLY A 264 -4.59 16.08 -4.47
N GLY A 265 -3.77 16.49 -3.46
CA GLY A 265 -3.77 15.87 -2.13
C GLY A 265 -5.11 16.03 -1.40
N PRO A 266 -5.26 15.45 -0.20
CA PRO A 266 -6.55 15.28 0.49
C PRO A 266 -7.21 16.58 0.96
N ALA A 267 -6.50 17.70 0.90
CA ALA A 267 -7.03 18.98 1.36
C ALA A 267 -7.92 19.66 0.31
N MET A 268 -9.00 20.30 0.78
CA MET A 268 -9.94 21.04 -0.08
C MET A 268 -9.29 22.17 -0.88
N ASN A 269 -8.17 22.71 -0.41
CA ASN A 269 -7.41 23.78 -1.08
C ASN A 269 -6.40 23.26 -2.11
N SER A 270 -6.38 21.96 -2.42
CA SER A 270 -5.56 21.43 -3.51
C SER A 270 -5.96 22.05 -4.85
N ARG A 271 -5.00 22.21 -5.77
CA ARG A 271 -5.21 22.94 -7.03
C ARG A 271 -6.31 22.33 -7.91
N LEU A 272 -6.34 20.99 -7.99
CA LEU A 272 -7.36 20.29 -8.78
C LEU A 272 -8.74 20.47 -8.15
N ASN A 273 -8.84 20.32 -6.83
CA ASN A 273 -10.12 20.53 -6.13
C ASN A 273 -10.66 21.94 -6.35
N LEU A 274 -9.82 22.96 -6.15
CA LEU A 274 -10.21 24.36 -6.40
C LEU A 274 -10.56 24.64 -7.86
N ALA A 275 -9.80 24.07 -8.81
CA ALA A 275 -9.97 24.37 -10.23
C ALA A 275 -11.15 23.64 -10.87
N VAL A 276 -11.48 22.44 -10.43
CA VAL A 276 -12.48 21.59 -11.09
C VAL A 276 -13.77 21.51 -10.28
N ARG A 277 -13.65 21.25 -8.96
CA ARG A 277 -14.79 21.05 -8.08
C ARG A 277 -15.34 22.36 -7.54
N GLU A 278 -14.54 23.14 -6.80
CA GLU A 278 -15.03 24.31 -6.07
C GLU A 278 -15.46 25.44 -7.01
N ARG A 279 -14.69 25.68 -8.07
CA ARG A 279 -14.95 26.81 -8.97
C ARG A 279 -16.05 26.54 -9.98
N TYR A 280 -16.18 25.33 -10.49
CA TYR A 280 -17.05 25.00 -11.61
C TYR A 280 -18.05 23.90 -11.31
N GLY A 281 -17.88 23.11 -10.26
CA GLY A 281 -18.76 21.99 -9.92
C GLY A 281 -18.75 20.88 -10.97
N TYR A 282 -17.68 20.73 -11.75
CA TYR A 282 -17.63 19.74 -12.83
C TYR A 282 -17.34 18.32 -12.36
N ALA A 283 -16.80 18.16 -11.17
CA ALA A 283 -16.52 16.86 -10.61
C ALA A 283 -16.90 16.82 -9.13
N TYR A 284 -17.39 15.68 -8.67
CA TYR A 284 -17.60 15.44 -7.25
C TYR A 284 -16.31 15.06 -6.54
N THR A 285 -15.51 14.21 -7.18
CA THR A 285 -14.20 13.77 -6.68
C THR A 285 -13.14 14.08 -7.74
N VAL A 286 -12.06 14.73 -7.30
CA VAL A 286 -10.83 14.89 -8.07
C VAL A 286 -9.65 14.85 -7.10
N GLU A 287 -8.73 13.93 -7.34
CA GLU A 287 -7.59 13.72 -6.46
C GLU A 287 -6.36 13.26 -7.26
N SER A 288 -5.19 13.36 -6.65
CA SER A 288 -3.97 12.78 -7.20
C SER A 288 -3.24 11.96 -6.15
N ALA A 289 -2.58 10.90 -6.61
CA ALA A 289 -1.82 9.99 -5.77
C ALA A 289 -0.41 9.78 -6.33
N PHE A 290 0.54 9.56 -5.43
CA PHE A 290 1.89 9.10 -5.75
C PHE A 290 2.22 7.91 -4.87
N LEU A 291 2.46 6.76 -5.48
CA LEU A 291 2.82 5.52 -4.81
C LEU A 291 4.19 5.04 -5.30
N PRO A 292 5.24 5.11 -4.44
CA PRO A 292 6.55 4.57 -4.77
C PRO A 292 6.62 3.07 -4.46
N TYR A 293 7.15 2.30 -5.42
CA TYR A 293 7.57 0.90 -5.29
C TYR A 293 9.07 0.81 -5.03
N THR A 294 9.61 -0.39 -4.91
CA THR A 294 11.02 -0.60 -4.58
C THR A 294 11.99 -0.18 -5.69
N ASP A 295 11.56 -0.16 -6.95
CA ASP A 295 12.37 0.12 -8.15
C ASP A 295 11.69 1.02 -9.19
N THR A 296 10.48 1.48 -8.92
CA THR A 296 9.71 2.42 -9.75
C THR A 296 8.66 3.12 -8.87
N GLY A 297 7.75 3.86 -9.46
CA GLY A 297 6.58 4.43 -8.81
C GLY A 297 5.49 4.72 -9.82
N ILE A 298 4.32 5.06 -9.33
CA ILE A 298 3.18 5.51 -10.13
C ILE A 298 2.68 6.85 -9.60
N PHE A 299 2.41 7.76 -10.52
CA PHE A 299 1.63 8.97 -10.28
C PHE A 299 0.30 8.85 -11.01
N SER A 300 -0.79 9.21 -10.35
CA SER A 300 -2.11 9.19 -10.94
C SER A 300 -2.95 10.39 -10.52
N ILE A 301 -3.89 10.77 -11.40
CA ILE A 301 -4.98 11.71 -11.13
C ILE A 301 -6.27 10.96 -11.42
N TYR A 302 -7.17 10.91 -10.47
CA TYR A 302 -8.53 10.39 -10.65
C TYR A 302 -9.54 11.52 -10.71
N ILE A 303 -10.57 11.34 -11.55
CA ILE A 303 -11.74 12.22 -11.60
C ILE A 303 -13.01 11.42 -11.87
N GLY A 304 -14.04 11.63 -11.03
CA GLY A 304 -15.42 11.20 -11.24
C GLY A 304 -16.29 12.39 -11.67
N THR A 305 -16.90 12.31 -12.86
CA THR A 305 -17.62 13.43 -13.46
C THR A 305 -18.76 12.96 -14.38
N ASP A 306 -19.63 13.84 -14.79
CA ASP A 306 -20.61 13.56 -15.83
C ASP A 306 -19.98 13.61 -17.24
N ASN A 307 -20.51 12.84 -18.20
CA ASN A 307 -20.00 12.77 -19.57
C ASN A 307 -19.82 14.17 -20.21
N GLU A 308 -20.78 15.05 -20.04
CA GLU A 308 -20.77 16.42 -20.63
C GLU A 308 -19.67 17.33 -20.02
N ASN A 309 -19.21 17.01 -18.82
CA ASN A 309 -18.20 17.78 -18.08
C ASN A 309 -16.80 17.20 -18.21
N LEU A 310 -16.63 15.96 -18.73
CA LEU A 310 -15.33 15.29 -18.83
C LEU A 310 -14.30 16.15 -19.57
N ASN A 311 -14.61 16.59 -20.78
CA ASN A 311 -13.66 17.38 -21.59
C ASN A 311 -13.32 18.74 -20.95
N LYS A 312 -14.28 19.38 -20.30
CA LYS A 312 -14.07 20.64 -19.55
C LYS A 312 -13.13 20.40 -18.37
N SER A 313 -13.37 19.33 -17.62
CA SER A 313 -12.54 18.93 -16.48
C SER A 313 -11.10 18.58 -16.90
N LEU A 314 -10.94 17.80 -17.96
CA LEU A 314 -9.63 17.47 -18.54
C LEU A 314 -8.87 18.71 -18.99
N ALA A 315 -9.56 19.69 -19.59
CA ALA A 315 -8.93 20.96 -19.98
C ALA A 315 -8.41 21.74 -18.75
N LEU A 316 -9.17 21.75 -17.64
CA LEU A 316 -8.75 22.39 -16.39
C LEU A 316 -7.57 21.66 -15.75
N ILE A 317 -7.62 20.32 -15.71
CA ILE A 317 -6.51 19.50 -15.19
C ILE A 317 -5.24 19.77 -16.00
N ARG A 318 -5.29 19.70 -17.33
CA ARG A 318 -4.14 20.00 -18.21
C ARG A 318 -3.59 21.40 -17.96
N LYS A 319 -4.45 22.38 -17.73
CA LYS A 319 -4.04 23.77 -17.41
C LYS A 319 -3.30 23.85 -16.08
N GLU A 320 -3.73 23.12 -15.04
CA GLU A 320 -3.02 23.10 -13.74
C GLU A 320 -1.68 22.36 -13.86
N LEU A 321 -1.61 21.24 -14.59
CA LEU A 321 -0.36 20.52 -14.87
C LEU A 321 0.62 21.41 -15.62
N GLU A 322 0.16 22.16 -16.63
CA GLU A 322 1.01 23.09 -17.40
C GLU A 322 1.54 24.24 -16.52
N LYS A 323 0.71 24.79 -15.63
CA LYS A 323 1.16 25.80 -14.66
C LYS A 323 2.26 25.25 -13.74
N MET A 324 2.10 24.00 -13.26
CA MET A 324 3.13 23.37 -12.41
C MET A 324 4.45 23.14 -13.16
N ARG A 325 4.39 22.88 -14.47
CA ARG A 325 5.55 22.67 -15.34
C ARG A 325 6.25 23.96 -15.77
N THR A 326 5.57 25.09 -15.78
CA THR A 326 6.05 26.34 -16.39
C THR A 326 6.26 27.46 -15.40
N ILE A 327 5.57 27.43 -14.25
CA ILE A 327 5.57 28.49 -13.28
C ILE A 327 6.17 27.98 -11.95
N ARG A 328 7.34 28.48 -11.62
CA ARG A 328 8.01 28.20 -10.33
C ARG A 328 7.14 28.69 -9.17
N LEU A 329 7.00 27.86 -8.15
CA LEU A 329 6.29 28.26 -6.91
C LEU A 329 7.01 29.42 -6.20
N GLY A 330 6.24 30.43 -5.86
CA GLY A 330 6.74 31.52 -5.00
C GLY A 330 7.03 31.06 -3.57
N ALA A 331 7.92 31.80 -2.89
CA ALA A 331 8.37 31.44 -1.54
C ALA A 331 7.22 31.25 -0.53
N LEU A 332 6.19 32.11 -0.61
CA LEU A 332 5.03 32.02 0.29
C LEU A 332 4.23 30.74 0.04
N GLN A 333 3.93 30.43 -1.22
CA GLN A 333 3.19 29.22 -1.61
C GLN A 333 3.93 27.94 -1.22
N LEU A 334 5.25 27.91 -1.46
CA LEU A 334 6.09 26.77 -1.10
C LEU A 334 6.13 26.57 0.43
N ASN A 335 6.27 27.65 1.19
CA ASN A 335 6.29 27.57 2.66
C ASN A 335 4.94 27.07 3.22
N GLN A 336 3.83 27.54 2.65
CA GLN A 336 2.48 27.05 3.01
C GLN A 336 2.31 25.56 2.69
N ALA A 337 2.74 25.11 1.51
CA ALA A 337 2.65 23.72 1.10
C ALA A 337 3.49 22.79 2.02
N ARG A 338 4.73 23.19 2.37
CA ARG A 338 5.57 22.44 3.31
C ARG A 338 4.90 22.31 4.69
N LYS A 339 4.40 23.42 5.24
CA LYS A 339 3.69 23.43 6.54
C LYS A 339 2.45 22.54 6.50
N GLN A 340 1.70 22.57 5.40
CA GLN A 340 0.51 21.75 5.21
C GLN A 340 0.86 20.25 5.21
N LEU A 341 1.85 19.84 4.40
CA LEU A 341 2.26 18.43 4.32
C LEU A 341 2.82 17.93 5.65
N ILE A 342 3.69 18.73 6.32
CA ILE A 342 4.25 18.40 7.64
C ILE A 342 3.11 18.24 8.65
N GLY A 343 2.17 19.20 8.71
CA GLY A 343 1.03 19.13 9.63
C GLY A 343 0.16 17.90 9.39
N GLN A 344 -0.10 17.52 8.14
CA GLN A 344 -0.85 16.31 7.79
C GLN A 344 -0.12 15.03 8.25
N ILE A 345 1.19 14.95 8.07
CA ILE A 345 2.01 13.82 8.54
C ILE A 345 1.98 13.72 10.07
N GLU A 346 2.15 14.83 10.77
CA GLU A 346 2.13 14.86 12.24
C GLU A 346 0.76 14.42 12.78
N ILE A 347 -0.34 14.91 12.19
CA ILE A 347 -1.71 14.50 12.57
C ILE A 347 -1.92 13.00 12.31
N ALA A 348 -1.46 12.48 11.17
CA ALA A 348 -1.57 11.06 10.88
C ALA A 348 -0.77 10.18 11.85
N ASN A 349 0.37 10.67 12.31
CA ASN A 349 1.26 9.99 13.26
C ASN A 349 0.75 10.01 14.72
N GLU A 350 -0.29 10.79 15.06
CA GLU A 350 -0.96 10.71 16.37
C GLU A 350 -1.57 9.30 16.61
N SER A 351 -1.95 8.60 15.54
CA SER A 351 -2.33 7.19 15.62
C SER A 351 -1.09 6.31 15.72
N ASN A 352 -0.87 5.70 16.89
CA ASN A 352 0.23 4.76 17.11
C ASN A 352 0.21 3.60 16.10
N LEU A 353 -0.97 3.14 15.69
CA LEU A 353 -1.11 2.11 14.66
C LEU A 353 -0.63 2.61 13.31
N ASN A 354 -1.10 3.77 12.85
CA ASN A 354 -0.68 4.33 11.56
C ASN A 354 0.82 4.59 11.51
N TYR A 355 1.38 5.11 12.59
CA TYR A 355 2.82 5.32 12.70
C TYR A 355 3.60 4.00 12.67
N LEU A 356 3.15 2.96 13.41
CA LEU A 356 3.73 1.62 13.37
C LEU A 356 3.70 1.03 11.97
N MET A 357 2.56 1.17 11.27
CA MET A 357 2.39 0.65 9.91
C MET A 357 3.34 1.34 8.92
N ALA A 358 3.44 2.67 8.96
CA ALA A 358 4.37 3.42 8.12
C ALA A 358 5.84 3.08 8.42
N ALA A 359 6.20 3.00 9.71
CA ALA A 359 7.54 2.65 10.16
C ALA A 359 7.92 1.20 9.79
N GLY A 360 6.99 0.25 9.97
CA GLY A 360 7.20 -1.16 9.61
C GLY A 360 7.47 -1.33 8.11
N LYS A 361 6.66 -0.70 7.27
CA LYS A 361 6.87 -0.69 5.82
C LYS A 361 8.21 -0.06 5.42
N ALA A 362 8.58 1.07 6.03
CA ALA A 362 9.86 1.71 5.79
C ALA A 362 11.03 0.82 6.21
N TYR A 363 10.96 0.23 7.41
CA TYR A 363 12.00 -0.64 7.92
C TYR A 363 12.14 -1.95 7.13
N LEU A 364 11.02 -2.47 6.59
CA LEU A 364 11.02 -3.63 5.70
C LEU A 364 11.84 -3.37 4.43
N HIS A 365 11.52 -2.29 3.71
CA HIS A 365 12.07 -2.03 2.38
C HIS A 365 13.38 -1.24 2.39
N ASP A 366 13.52 -0.29 3.31
CA ASP A 366 14.67 0.63 3.33
C ASP A 366 15.75 0.18 4.34
N GLY A 367 15.44 -0.78 5.22
CA GLY A 367 16.34 -1.29 6.26
C GLY A 367 16.64 -0.28 7.37
N ARG A 368 16.06 0.91 7.31
CA ARG A 368 16.22 2.01 8.27
C ARG A 368 14.93 2.78 8.43
N LEU A 369 14.82 3.52 9.52
CA LEU A 369 13.76 4.49 9.75
C LEU A 369 14.33 5.91 9.65
N ASP A 370 13.62 6.75 8.93
CA ASP A 370 13.79 8.19 9.05
C ASP A 370 13.00 8.67 10.28
N GLU A 371 13.66 9.35 11.21
CA GLU A 371 12.97 9.97 12.32
C GLU A 371 12.02 11.10 11.83
N PRO A 372 10.94 11.41 12.56
CA PRO A 372 10.01 12.47 12.16
C PRO A 372 10.71 13.80 11.84
N ASP A 373 11.70 14.18 12.63
CA ASP A 373 12.50 15.41 12.40
C ASP A 373 13.38 15.30 11.12
N GLU A 374 13.80 14.10 10.73
CA GLU A 374 14.51 13.89 9.48
C GLU A 374 13.56 14.04 8.28
N ILE A 375 12.37 13.45 8.35
CA ILE A 375 11.33 13.61 7.32
C ILE A 375 10.97 15.09 7.17
N ARG A 376 10.75 15.79 8.28
CA ARG A 376 10.50 17.23 8.29
C ARG A 376 11.61 18.00 7.58
N ARG A 377 12.87 17.77 7.93
CA ARG A 377 14.03 18.43 7.29
C ARG A 377 14.09 18.14 5.78
N LYS A 378 13.78 16.92 5.34
CA LYS A 378 13.74 16.54 3.92
C LYS A 378 12.65 17.31 3.17
N ILE A 379 11.46 17.48 3.78
CA ILE A 379 10.36 18.27 3.20
C ILE A 379 10.71 19.77 3.18
N GLU A 380 11.30 20.29 4.24
CA GLU A 380 11.74 21.71 4.33
C GLU A 380 12.87 22.02 3.34
N ALA A 381 13.69 21.07 2.97
CA ALA A 381 14.75 21.22 1.99
C ALA A 381 14.25 21.27 0.52
N VAL A 382 12.99 20.83 0.24
CA VAL A 382 12.43 20.88 -1.12
C VAL A 382 12.26 22.30 -1.58
N THR A 383 12.90 22.71 -2.69
CA THR A 383 12.83 24.06 -3.26
C THR A 383 11.74 24.20 -4.33
N GLY A 384 11.43 25.44 -4.73
CA GLY A 384 10.54 25.70 -5.86
C GLY A 384 11.09 25.16 -7.17
N ASP A 385 12.42 25.12 -7.33
CA ASP A 385 13.11 24.59 -8.50
C ASP A 385 12.98 23.05 -8.52
N HIS A 386 13.15 22.35 -7.39
CA HIS A 386 12.92 20.92 -7.29
C HIS A 386 11.48 20.53 -7.67
N ILE A 387 10.48 21.33 -7.26
CA ILE A 387 9.07 21.08 -7.64
C ILE A 387 8.89 21.29 -9.14
N LEU A 388 9.48 22.33 -9.71
CA LEU A 388 9.41 22.61 -11.15
C LEU A 388 10.04 21.48 -11.99
N GLU A 389 11.24 21.03 -11.61
CA GLU A 389 11.98 19.94 -12.27
C GLU A 389 11.15 18.64 -12.26
N VAL A 390 10.62 18.26 -11.09
CA VAL A 390 9.77 17.07 -10.96
C VAL A 390 8.51 17.21 -11.80
N ALA A 391 7.84 18.36 -11.78
CA ALA A 391 6.65 18.59 -12.60
C ALA A 391 6.96 18.54 -14.09
N GLN A 392 8.12 19.08 -14.53
CA GLN A 392 8.57 19.00 -15.93
C GLN A 392 8.86 17.57 -16.39
N GLU A 393 9.32 16.71 -15.49
CA GLU A 393 9.61 15.30 -15.81
C GLU A 393 8.34 14.45 -15.82
N ILE A 394 7.53 14.52 -14.73
CA ILE A 394 6.40 13.60 -14.52
C ILE A 394 5.15 14.01 -15.33
N PHE A 395 4.91 15.32 -15.53
CA PHE A 395 3.73 15.81 -16.20
C PHE A 395 3.94 16.11 -17.70
N LYS A 396 4.95 15.51 -18.33
CA LYS A 396 5.13 15.62 -19.79
C LYS A 396 3.90 15.08 -20.51
N PRO A 397 3.22 15.88 -21.38
CA PRO A 397 1.98 15.45 -22.03
C PRO A 397 2.13 14.16 -22.83
N GLU A 398 3.28 13.96 -23.47
CA GLU A 398 3.62 12.79 -24.28
C GLU A 398 3.90 11.53 -23.46
N LYS A 399 4.06 11.65 -22.15
CA LYS A 399 4.27 10.54 -21.23
C LYS A 399 3.05 10.20 -20.37
N LEU A 400 2.00 11.01 -20.44
CA LEU A 400 0.80 10.76 -19.64
C LEU A 400 -0.09 9.74 -20.35
N SER A 401 -0.40 8.65 -19.65
CA SER A 401 -1.46 7.72 -20.02
C SER A 401 -2.81 8.26 -19.60
N MET A 402 -3.86 7.89 -20.31
CA MET A 402 -5.23 8.20 -19.97
C MET A 402 -6.12 6.96 -20.10
N LEU A 403 -6.89 6.69 -19.05
CA LEU A 403 -7.90 5.63 -18.99
C LEU A 403 -9.25 6.28 -18.69
N ILE A 404 -10.25 5.95 -19.48
CA ILE A 404 -11.63 6.44 -19.30
C ILE A 404 -12.57 5.23 -19.19
N PHE A 405 -13.37 5.19 -18.14
CA PHE A 405 -14.55 4.36 -18.04
C PHE A 405 -15.75 5.21 -18.43
N GLN A 406 -16.20 5.04 -19.66
CA GLN A 406 -17.30 5.80 -20.21
C GLN A 406 -18.64 5.19 -19.83
N ASN A 407 -19.55 6.03 -19.35
CA ASN A 407 -20.93 5.63 -19.08
C ASN A 407 -21.64 5.17 -20.38
N GLN A 408 -22.27 4.00 -20.34
CA GLN A 408 -23.11 3.47 -21.42
C GLN A 408 -24.58 3.90 -21.35
N LEU A 409 -25.00 4.55 -20.26
CA LEU A 409 -26.41 4.89 -19.99
C LEU A 409 -26.86 6.21 -20.67
N THR A 410 -26.03 6.79 -21.55
CA THR A 410 -26.38 8.03 -22.31
C THR A 410 -26.41 7.78 -23.80
#